data_20451491665f2d1ab65eaabf7641ff97
#
_entry.id   20451491665f2d1ab65eaabf7641ff97
#
_cell.length_a   1.000
_cell.length_b   1.000
_cell.length_c   1.000
_cell.angle_alpha   90.00
_cell.angle_beta   90.00
_cell.angle_gamma   90.00
#
_symmetry.space_group_name_H-M   'P 1'
#
loop_
_entity.id
_entity.type
_entity.pdbx_description
1 polymer ?
#
loop_
_entity_poly.entity_id
_entity_poly.type
_entity_poly.pdbx_seq_one_letter_code
_entity_poly.pdbx_strand_id
1 'polypeptide(L)'
;TVTITDNDATPVATIGNVTINEGAGTVTVPVSIDVVSSVDTVINITTATGTAGTSDYTTTVTTVTIPAGQTTVNVTVPILEDTIDEPAETFTVNGTVTSGNTINTNPTGTVTITDNDATPVATIGNVTINEGAGTVTVPVSIDVVSSVDTVINITTATGTAGTSDYTTTVTTVTIPAGQTTVNVTVPILEDTIDEPAETFTVNGTVTSGNTINTNPTGTVTITDNDATPVATIGNVTINEGAGTVT
;
A
#
# COMPACT_ATOMS: atom_id res chain seq x y z
N THR A 1 57.81 -32.88 -30.71
CA THR A 1 56.84 -32.15 -29.84
C THR A 1 55.56 -32.93 -29.90
N VAL A 2 55.01 -33.29 -28.73
CA VAL A 2 53.65 -33.87 -28.60
C VAL A 2 52.76 -32.75 -28.09
N THR A 3 51.66 -32.47 -28.79
CA THR A 3 50.62 -31.55 -28.34
C THR A 3 49.43 -32.35 -27.84
N ILE A 4 49.02 -32.12 -26.62
CA ILE A 4 47.80 -32.68 -26.05
C ILE A 4 46.75 -31.56 -26.19
N THR A 5 45.62 -31.89 -26.83
CA THR A 5 44.47 -31.01 -26.97
C THR A 5 43.40 -31.42 -25.96
N ASP A 6 42.81 -30.42 -25.33
CA ASP A 6 41.65 -30.60 -24.45
C ASP A 6 40.42 -31.00 -25.27
N ASN A 7 39.63 -31.95 -24.76
CA ASN A 7 38.38 -32.39 -25.37
C ASN A 7 37.16 -32.25 -24.40
N ASP A 8 37.37 -31.59 -23.25
CA ASP A 8 36.34 -31.35 -22.29
C ASP A 8 35.50 -30.08 -22.64
N ALA A 9 34.28 -30.02 -22.10
CA ALA A 9 33.40 -28.94 -22.35
C ALA A 9 33.90 -27.64 -21.68
N THR A 10 33.91 -26.53 -22.40
CA THR A 10 34.21 -25.22 -21.83
C THR A 10 33.10 -24.81 -20.84
N PRO A 11 33.46 -24.44 -19.60
CA PRO A 11 32.45 -24.06 -18.58
C PRO A 11 31.53 -22.91 -18.99
N VAL A 12 30.31 -22.93 -18.51
CA VAL A 12 29.32 -21.84 -18.61
C VAL A 12 29.14 -21.18 -17.24
N ALA A 13 29.45 -19.90 -17.15
CA ALA A 13 29.22 -19.16 -15.90
C ALA A 13 27.75 -18.77 -15.75
N THR A 14 27.23 -18.90 -14.54
CA THR A 14 25.84 -18.56 -14.17
C THR A 14 25.80 -17.84 -12.83
N ILE A 15 24.79 -17.00 -12.64
CA ILE A 15 24.42 -16.40 -11.33
C ILE A 15 23.00 -16.88 -11.04
N GLY A 16 22.78 -17.43 -9.84
CA GLY A 16 21.49 -17.99 -9.46
C GLY A 16 20.44 -16.91 -9.16
N ASN A 17 19.17 -17.26 -9.38
CA ASN A 17 18.06 -16.46 -8.91
C ASN A 17 17.73 -16.85 -7.47
N VAL A 18 17.40 -15.87 -6.62
CA VAL A 18 17.10 -16.07 -5.20
C VAL A 18 15.88 -15.24 -4.81
N THR A 19 15.01 -15.81 -3.99
CA THR A 19 13.96 -15.07 -3.28
C THR A 19 14.34 -14.99 -1.81
N ILE A 20 14.19 -13.81 -1.22
CA ILE A 20 14.54 -13.52 0.17
C ILE A 20 13.47 -12.64 0.78
N ASN A 21 13.25 -12.78 2.09
CA ASN A 21 12.44 -11.84 2.86
C ASN A 21 13.29 -10.64 3.27
N GLU A 22 12.73 -9.43 3.29
CA GLU A 22 13.47 -8.22 3.63
C GLU A 22 14.07 -8.26 5.04
N GLY A 23 13.36 -8.85 6.02
CA GLY A 23 13.86 -9.05 7.38
C GLY A 23 15.05 -10.00 7.54
N ALA A 24 15.53 -10.61 6.45
CA ALA A 24 16.66 -11.55 6.51
C ALA A 24 18.04 -10.88 6.69
N GLY A 25 18.13 -9.56 6.45
CA GLY A 25 19.35 -8.78 6.59
C GLY A 25 20.40 -9.00 5.50
N THR A 26 20.51 -10.17 4.90
CA THR A 26 21.43 -10.45 3.79
C THR A 26 20.89 -11.55 2.89
N VAL A 27 21.09 -11.43 1.58
CA VAL A 27 20.88 -12.51 0.61
C VAL A 27 22.20 -13.10 0.18
N THR A 28 22.25 -14.42 0.03
CA THR A 28 23.39 -15.17 -0.51
C THR A 28 23.05 -15.64 -1.91
N VAL A 29 23.77 -15.15 -2.91
CA VAL A 29 23.55 -15.44 -4.33
C VAL A 29 24.67 -16.36 -4.83
N PRO A 30 24.36 -17.58 -5.33
CA PRO A 30 25.38 -18.48 -5.86
C PRO A 30 25.87 -18.00 -7.25
N VAL A 31 27.18 -18.02 -7.43
CA VAL A 31 27.89 -17.79 -8.69
C VAL A 31 28.60 -19.08 -9.06
N SER A 32 28.30 -19.65 -10.21
CA SER A 32 28.72 -21.00 -10.56
C SER A 32 29.23 -21.14 -11.98
N ILE A 33 29.99 -22.19 -12.22
CA ILE A 33 30.29 -22.77 -13.54
C ILE A 33 29.72 -24.19 -13.57
N ASP A 34 29.22 -24.63 -14.71
CA ASP A 34 28.53 -25.93 -14.86
C ASP A 34 29.46 -27.13 -14.89
N VAL A 35 30.72 -26.95 -15.31
CA VAL A 35 31.78 -27.98 -15.29
C VAL A 35 33.02 -27.43 -14.62
N VAL A 36 33.84 -28.33 -14.05
CA VAL A 36 35.06 -28.00 -13.34
C VAL A 36 36.12 -27.45 -14.34
N SER A 37 36.80 -26.37 -13.93
CA SER A 37 37.91 -25.79 -14.66
C SER A 37 39.25 -26.09 -13.96
N SER A 38 40.30 -26.26 -14.73
CA SER A 38 41.69 -26.39 -14.23
C SER A 38 42.32 -25.05 -13.86
N VAL A 39 41.62 -23.92 -14.14
CA VAL A 39 42.06 -22.55 -13.84
C VAL A 39 40.99 -21.81 -13.05
N ASP A 40 41.44 -20.84 -12.26
CA ASP A 40 40.53 -19.96 -11.53
C ASP A 40 39.62 -19.17 -12.48
N THR A 41 38.34 -19.03 -12.14
CA THR A 41 37.43 -18.12 -12.84
C THR A 41 37.15 -16.90 -11.98
N VAL A 42 37.57 -15.72 -12.43
CA VAL A 42 37.46 -14.45 -11.72
C VAL A 42 36.30 -13.64 -12.34
N ILE A 43 35.37 -13.21 -11.52
CA ILE A 43 34.14 -12.52 -11.94
C ILE A 43 33.99 -11.25 -11.13
N ASN A 44 33.91 -10.10 -11.79
CA ASN A 44 33.49 -8.85 -11.18
C ASN A 44 31.96 -8.85 -11.06
N ILE A 45 31.46 -8.58 -9.86
CA ILE A 45 30.04 -8.56 -9.55
C ILE A 45 29.59 -7.13 -9.30
N THR A 46 28.45 -6.77 -9.86
CA THR A 46 27.76 -5.51 -9.60
C THR A 46 26.26 -5.78 -9.45
N THR A 47 25.60 -5.09 -8.50
CA THR A 47 24.14 -5.08 -8.43
C THR A 47 23.60 -3.92 -9.26
N ALA A 48 22.40 -4.11 -9.84
CA ALA A 48 21.65 -3.05 -10.52
C ALA A 48 20.18 -3.08 -10.11
N THR A 49 19.61 -1.90 -9.88
CA THR A 49 18.20 -1.73 -9.47
C THR A 49 17.25 -2.27 -10.54
N GLY A 50 16.16 -2.89 -10.05
CA GLY A 50 14.98 -3.22 -10.84
C GLY A 50 13.81 -2.42 -10.30
N THR A 51 12.80 -3.10 -9.70
CA THR A 51 11.80 -2.45 -8.87
C THR A 51 12.37 -2.13 -7.48
N ALA A 52 13.21 -3.01 -6.91
CA ALA A 52 13.94 -2.74 -5.68
C ALA A 52 14.99 -1.64 -5.88
N GLY A 53 15.01 -0.65 -4.99
CA GLY A 53 15.89 0.50 -4.99
C GLY A 53 16.95 0.50 -3.88
N THR A 54 17.40 1.68 -3.49
CA THR A 54 18.40 1.85 -2.43
C THR A 54 17.78 1.86 -1.03
N SER A 55 16.45 1.88 -0.92
CA SER A 55 15.69 1.63 0.32
C SER A 55 15.78 0.16 0.73
N ASP A 56 15.82 -0.76 -0.24
CA ASP A 56 15.53 -2.19 -0.08
C ASP A 56 16.80 -3.04 -0.01
N TYR A 57 17.91 -2.56 -0.59
CA TYR A 57 19.20 -3.23 -0.54
C TYR A 57 20.38 -2.28 -0.68
N THR A 58 21.55 -2.69 -0.18
CA THR A 58 22.80 -1.96 -0.38
C THR A 58 23.46 -2.40 -1.69
N THR A 59 23.69 -1.45 -2.61
CA THR A 59 24.41 -1.73 -3.86
C THR A 59 25.76 -2.36 -3.57
N THR A 60 26.07 -3.45 -4.26
CA THR A 60 27.27 -4.24 -4.04
C THR A 60 28.15 -4.24 -5.31
N VAL A 61 29.43 -3.91 -5.13
CA VAL A 61 30.46 -4.05 -6.14
C VAL A 61 31.59 -4.84 -5.51
N THR A 62 31.90 -6.01 -6.06
CA THR A 62 32.94 -6.91 -5.53
C THR A 62 33.51 -7.79 -6.63
N THR A 63 34.55 -8.54 -6.31
CA THR A 63 35.13 -9.55 -7.18
C THR A 63 35.11 -10.89 -6.45
N VAL A 64 34.64 -11.93 -7.14
CA VAL A 64 34.66 -13.30 -6.64
C VAL A 64 35.54 -14.17 -7.52
N THR A 65 36.10 -15.19 -6.91
CA THR A 65 36.92 -16.18 -7.63
C THR A 65 36.36 -17.57 -7.34
N ILE A 66 36.03 -18.32 -8.41
CA ILE A 66 35.78 -19.76 -8.35
C ILE A 66 37.12 -20.42 -8.53
N PRO A 67 37.69 -21.04 -7.48
CA PRO A 67 39.02 -21.66 -7.58
C PRO A 67 39.03 -22.85 -8.54
N ALA A 68 40.20 -23.12 -9.14
CA ALA A 68 40.43 -24.31 -9.93
C ALA A 68 39.98 -25.55 -9.15
N GLY A 69 39.22 -26.44 -9.80
CA GLY A 69 38.67 -27.63 -9.18
C GLY A 69 37.37 -27.44 -8.41
N GLN A 70 36.86 -26.20 -8.31
CA GLN A 70 35.55 -25.89 -7.72
C GLN A 70 34.58 -25.40 -8.80
N THR A 71 33.26 -25.41 -8.47
CA THR A 71 32.21 -25.00 -9.40
C THR A 71 31.36 -23.86 -8.89
N THR A 72 31.49 -23.45 -7.62
CA THR A 72 30.58 -22.46 -7.02
C THR A 72 31.29 -21.60 -5.98
N VAL A 73 30.93 -20.34 -5.92
CA VAL A 73 31.23 -19.37 -4.86
C VAL A 73 29.96 -18.55 -4.58
N ASN A 74 29.87 -17.95 -3.41
CA ASN A 74 28.73 -17.14 -3.03
C ASN A 74 29.09 -15.65 -2.98
N VAL A 75 28.12 -14.82 -3.36
CA VAL A 75 28.10 -13.36 -3.11
C VAL A 75 27.02 -13.07 -2.08
N THR A 76 27.32 -12.18 -1.13
CA THR A 76 26.33 -11.67 -0.18
C THR A 76 25.99 -10.22 -0.53
N VAL A 77 24.69 -9.90 -0.51
CA VAL A 77 24.18 -8.53 -0.68
C VAL A 77 23.35 -8.19 0.55
N PRO A 78 23.61 -7.06 1.25
CA PRO A 78 22.78 -6.63 2.36
C PRO A 78 21.38 -6.24 1.87
N ILE A 79 20.37 -6.74 2.56
CA ILE A 79 18.95 -6.40 2.42
C ILE A 79 18.59 -5.47 3.57
N LEU A 80 17.79 -4.46 3.27
CA LEU A 80 17.37 -3.46 4.23
C LEU A 80 15.91 -3.74 4.61
N GLU A 81 15.65 -3.64 5.92
CA GLU A 81 14.35 -3.82 6.54
C GLU A 81 13.75 -2.46 6.83
N ASP A 82 12.44 -2.32 6.62
CA ASP A 82 11.70 -1.14 7.09
C ASP A 82 10.35 -1.53 7.72
N THR A 83 9.29 -0.75 7.61
CA THR A 83 7.96 -1.00 8.20
C THR A 83 6.83 -0.58 7.25
N ILE A 84 7.12 -0.58 5.97
CA ILE A 84 6.21 -0.14 4.91
C ILE A 84 5.72 -1.38 4.17
N ASP A 85 4.40 -1.58 4.10
CA ASP A 85 3.81 -2.63 3.25
C ASP A 85 4.14 -2.39 1.78
N GLU A 86 4.82 -3.35 1.16
CA GLU A 86 5.35 -3.25 -0.19
C GLU A 86 4.99 -4.46 -1.06
N PRO A 87 4.83 -4.30 -2.37
CA PRO A 87 4.80 -5.43 -3.28
C PRO A 87 6.19 -6.08 -3.38
N ALA A 88 6.25 -7.37 -3.70
CA ALA A 88 7.53 -8.03 -3.94
C ALA A 88 8.33 -7.33 -5.04
N GLU A 89 9.59 -7.05 -4.77
CA GLU A 89 10.48 -6.26 -5.60
C GLU A 89 11.69 -7.03 -6.10
N THR A 90 12.40 -6.50 -7.09
CA THR A 90 13.54 -7.20 -7.70
C THR A 90 14.72 -6.28 -7.97
N PHE A 91 15.93 -6.83 -7.82
CA PHE A 91 17.16 -6.27 -8.35
C PHE A 91 17.97 -7.35 -9.07
N THR A 92 18.96 -6.97 -9.88
CA THR A 92 19.82 -7.91 -10.59
C THR A 92 21.23 -7.92 -10.02
N VAL A 93 21.82 -9.11 -10.04
CA VAL A 93 23.26 -9.34 -9.78
C VAL A 93 23.90 -9.68 -11.11
N ASN A 94 24.83 -8.83 -11.56
CA ASN A 94 25.45 -8.91 -12.86
C ASN A 94 26.92 -9.27 -12.69
N GLY A 95 27.40 -10.24 -13.46
CA GLY A 95 28.78 -10.65 -13.49
C GLY A 95 29.49 -10.22 -14.77
N THR A 96 30.79 -9.95 -14.67
CA THR A 96 31.67 -9.82 -15.81
C THR A 96 32.90 -10.69 -15.58
N VAL A 97 33.05 -11.75 -16.35
CA VAL A 97 34.19 -12.65 -16.23
C VAL A 97 35.44 -11.92 -16.77
N THR A 98 36.44 -11.78 -15.91
CA THR A 98 37.72 -11.07 -16.23
C THR A 98 38.88 -12.00 -16.44
N SER A 99 38.81 -13.24 -15.91
CA SER A 99 39.82 -14.28 -16.07
C SER A 99 39.15 -15.65 -15.92
N GLY A 100 39.66 -16.62 -16.62
CA GLY A 100 39.18 -17.99 -16.63
C GLY A 100 38.84 -18.48 -18.02
N ASN A 101 38.31 -19.71 -18.07
CA ASN A 101 37.90 -20.34 -19.32
C ASN A 101 36.40 -20.61 -19.27
N THR A 102 35.57 -19.64 -19.70
CA THR A 102 34.09 -19.77 -19.74
C THR A 102 33.53 -19.19 -21.04
N ILE A 103 32.43 -19.75 -21.54
CA ILE A 103 31.72 -19.25 -22.72
C ILE A 103 30.72 -18.16 -22.40
N ASN A 104 30.16 -18.10 -21.19
CA ASN A 104 29.30 -16.98 -20.73
C ASN A 104 30.15 -15.99 -19.93
N THR A 105 30.47 -14.85 -20.50
CA THR A 105 31.31 -13.83 -19.86
C THR A 105 30.52 -12.76 -19.11
N ASN A 106 29.18 -12.76 -19.22
CA ASN A 106 28.29 -11.79 -18.57
C ASN A 106 27.07 -12.50 -17.95
N PRO A 107 27.26 -13.38 -16.94
CA PRO A 107 26.15 -14.03 -16.27
C PRO A 107 25.33 -13.02 -15.46
N THR A 108 24.03 -13.23 -15.38
CA THR A 108 23.12 -12.42 -14.57
C THR A 108 22.19 -13.31 -13.75
N GLY A 109 21.80 -12.84 -12.56
CA GLY A 109 20.80 -13.45 -11.70
C GLY A 109 19.85 -12.38 -11.16
N THR A 110 18.65 -12.78 -10.81
CA THR A 110 17.62 -11.90 -10.21
C THR A 110 17.42 -12.27 -8.75
N VAL A 111 17.43 -11.26 -7.90
CA VAL A 111 17.00 -11.40 -6.50
C VAL A 111 15.60 -10.78 -6.38
N THR A 112 14.68 -11.54 -5.78
CA THR A 112 13.35 -11.05 -5.42
C THR A 112 13.31 -10.86 -3.91
N ILE A 113 12.96 -9.66 -3.46
CA ILE A 113 12.71 -9.32 -2.06
C ILE A 113 11.21 -9.43 -1.83
N THR A 114 10.81 -10.13 -0.78
CA THR A 114 9.41 -10.23 -0.35
C THR A 114 9.21 -9.48 0.95
N ASP A 115 8.12 -8.75 1.00
CA ASP A 115 7.67 -7.99 2.15
C ASP A 115 7.28 -8.89 3.34
N ASN A 116 7.46 -8.41 4.57
CA ASN A 116 7.03 -9.03 5.83
C ASN A 116 6.21 -8.10 6.72
N ASP A 117 5.87 -6.94 6.24
CA ASP A 117 5.10 -5.97 6.99
C ASP A 117 3.59 -6.23 6.95
N ALA A 118 2.89 -5.53 7.82
CA ALA A 118 1.45 -5.73 7.93
C ALA A 118 0.71 -5.11 6.76
N THR A 119 -0.10 -5.89 6.06
CA THR A 119 -1.01 -5.38 5.03
C THR A 119 -2.01 -4.40 5.62
N PRO A 120 -2.16 -3.18 5.07
CA PRO A 120 -3.02 -2.14 5.60
C PRO A 120 -4.50 -2.53 5.72
N VAL A 121 -5.19 -1.97 6.72
CA VAL A 121 -6.64 -2.06 6.89
C VAL A 121 -7.27 -0.70 6.57
N ALA A 122 -8.09 -0.64 5.52
CA ALA A 122 -8.82 0.58 5.19
C ALA A 122 -10.00 0.81 6.14
N THR A 123 -10.19 2.05 6.58
CA THR A 123 -11.28 2.47 7.47
C THR A 123 -11.86 3.81 7.01
N ILE A 124 -13.15 4.04 7.32
CA ILE A 124 -13.82 5.33 7.21
C ILE A 124 -14.28 5.73 8.61
N GLY A 125 -13.91 6.93 9.05
CA GLY A 125 -14.21 7.40 10.40
C GLY A 125 -15.69 7.72 10.60
N ASN A 126 -16.14 7.60 11.84
CA ASN A 126 -17.46 8.08 12.27
C ASN A 126 -17.32 9.54 12.68
N VAL A 127 -18.29 10.39 12.29
CA VAL A 127 -18.28 11.82 12.59
C VAL A 127 -19.66 12.27 13.06
N THR A 128 -19.68 13.15 14.05
CA THR A 128 -20.89 13.89 14.44
C THR A 128 -20.73 15.36 14.02
N ILE A 129 -21.76 15.91 13.41
CA ILE A 129 -21.77 17.29 12.89
C ILE A 129 -23.10 17.95 13.19
N ASN A 130 -23.09 19.26 13.38
CA ASN A 130 -24.32 20.06 13.46
C ASN A 130 -24.80 20.40 12.05
N GLU A 131 -26.11 20.42 11.80
CA GLU A 131 -26.68 20.73 10.48
C GLU A 131 -26.25 22.09 9.93
N GLY A 132 -26.13 23.11 10.81
CA GLY A 132 -25.64 24.45 10.44
C GLY A 132 -24.18 24.54 10.02
N ALA A 133 -23.43 23.46 10.03
CA ALA A 133 -22.00 23.47 9.67
C ALA A 133 -21.74 23.56 8.15
N GLY A 134 -22.74 23.29 7.32
CA GLY A 134 -22.66 23.33 5.86
C GLY A 134 -21.89 22.22 5.19
N THR A 135 -20.88 21.63 5.82
CA THR A 135 -20.15 20.46 5.32
C THR A 135 -19.60 19.63 6.45
N VAL A 136 -19.58 18.31 6.28
CA VAL A 136 -18.84 17.39 7.14
C VAL A 136 -17.59 16.88 6.43
N THR A 137 -16.51 16.78 7.18
CA THR A 137 -15.25 16.18 6.73
C THR A 137 -15.10 14.81 7.37
N VAL A 138 -15.08 13.76 6.55
CA VAL A 138 -14.99 12.36 6.98
C VAL A 138 -13.60 11.82 6.63
N PRO A 139 -12.80 11.37 7.63
CA PRO A 139 -11.49 10.79 7.35
C PRO A 139 -11.62 9.38 6.76
N VAL A 140 -10.82 9.12 5.75
CA VAL A 140 -10.62 7.81 5.11
C VAL A 140 -9.16 7.46 5.32
N SER A 141 -8.88 6.34 5.96
CA SER A 141 -7.53 6.00 6.45
C SER A 141 -7.16 4.55 6.20
N ILE A 142 -5.86 4.30 6.18
CA ILE A 142 -5.24 2.98 6.38
C ILE A 142 -4.44 3.03 7.68
N ASP A 143 -4.32 1.90 8.39
CA ASP A 143 -3.70 1.83 9.72
C ASP A 143 -2.17 1.74 9.69
N VAL A 144 -1.59 1.24 8.60
CA VAL A 144 -0.14 1.21 8.34
C VAL A 144 0.18 1.85 7.00
N VAL A 145 1.42 2.32 6.85
CA VAL A 145 1.90 2.94 5.61
C VAL A 145 2.07 1.88 4.52
N SER A 146 1.72 2.22 3.28
CA SER A 146 2.02 1.39 2.11
C SER A 146 2.84 2.18 1.09
N SER A 147 3.70 1.50 0.35
CA SER A 147 4.48 2.08 -0.76
C SER A 147 3.66 2.30 -2.03
N VAL A 148 2.40 1.83 -2.05
CA VAL A 148 1.49 2.00 -3.18
C VAL A 148 0.29 2.86 -2.82
N ASP A 149 -0.24 3.60 -3.81
CA ASP A 149 -1.46 4.39 -3.66
C ASP A 149 -2.66 3.48 -3.37
N THR A 150 -3.49 3.85 -2.38
CA THR A 150 -4.78 3.20 -2.14
C THR A 150 -5.90 4.05 -2.69
N VAL A 151 -6.61 3.56 -3.71
CA VAL A 151 -7.71 4.26 -4.40
C VAL A 151 -9.05 3.69 -3.96
N ILE A 152 -9.95 4.56 -3.47
CA ILE A 152 -11.23 4.18 -2.89
C ILE A 152 -12.35 4.99 -3.55
N ASN A 153 -13.32 4.30 -4.13
CA ASN A 153 -14.57 4.90 -4.56
C ASN A 153 -15.48 5.09 -3.34
N ILE A 154 -15.97 6.29 -3.15
CA ILE A 154 -16.82 6.68 -2.03
C ILE A 154 -18.24 6.94 -2.53
N THR A 155 -19.21 6.42 -1.79
CA THR A 155 -20.63 6.69 -1.97
C THR A 155 -21.29 6.93 -0.62
N THR A 156 -22.25 7.88 -0.56
CA THR A 156 -23.11 8.01 0.61
C THR A 156 -24.40 7.20 0.44
N ALA A 157 -24.94 6.69 1.54
CA ALA A 157 -26.23 6.03 1.56
C ALA A 157 -27.07 6.51 2.75
N THR A 158 -28.36 6.77 2.49
CA THR A 158 -29.30 7.25 3.49
C THR A 158 -29.47 6.25 4.63
N GLY A 159 -29.56 6.78 5.85
CA GLY A 159 -30.00 6.08 7.04
C GLY A 159 -31.35 6.65 7.52
N THR A 160 -31.36 7.34 8.68
CA THR A 160 -32.48 8.20 9.07
C THR A 160 -32.39 9.54 8.37
N ALA A 161 -31.18 10.09 8.16
CA ALA A 161 -30.95 11.27 7.35
C ALA A 161 -31.21 10.99 5.86
N GLY A 162 -31.97 11.88 5.21
CA GLY A 162 -32.37 11.82 3.83
C GLY A 162 -31.75 12.89 2.94
N THR A 163 -32.43 13.18 1.83
CA THR A 163 -31.97 14.23 0.87
C THR A 163 -32.34 15.65 1.31
N SER A 164 -33.12 15.82 2.38
CA SER A 164 -33.33 17.10 3.07
C SER A 164 -32.11 17.54 3.87
N ASP A 165 -31.35 16.57 4.40
CA ASP A 165 -30.36 16.76 5.46
C ASP A 165 -28.93 16.80 4.94
N TYR A 166 -28.66 16.15 3.80
CA TYR A 166 -27.36 16.17 3.14
C TYR A 166 -27.45 15.95 1.62
N THR A 167 -26.43 16.37 0.92
CA THR A 167 -26.29 16.07 -0.52
C THR A 167 -25.57 14.76 -0.72
N THR A 168 -26.20 13.80 -1.42
CA THR A 168 -25.56 12.53 -1.79
C THR A 168 -24.26 12.77 -2.53
N THR A 169 -23.21 12.07 -2.11
CA THR A 169 -21.86 12.23 -2.65
C THR A 169 -21.39 10.93 -3.28
N VAL A 170 -20.87 11.03 -4.51
CA VAL A 170 -20.15 9.97 -5.21
C VAL A 170 -18.83 10.56 -5.69
N THR A 171 -17.72 10.03 -5.22
CA THR A 171 -16.38 10.53 -5.54
C THR A 171 -15.34 9.42 -5.44
N THR A 172 -14.13 9.69 -5.87
CA THR A 172 -12.98 8.82 -5.68
C THR A 172 -11.92 9.59 -4.90
N VAL A 173 -11.35 8.94 -3.90
CA VAL A 173 -10.22 9.46 -3.14
C VAL A 173 -9.02 8.54 -3.28
N THR A 174 -7.83 9.11 -3.15
CA THR A 174 -6.56 8.38 -3.16
C THR A 174 -5.81 8.73 -1.90
N ILE A 175 -5.42 7.71 -1.13
CA ILE A 175 -4.41 7.83 -0.09
C ILE A 175 -3.08 7.58 -0.79
N PRO A 176 -2.23 8.61 -0.94
CA PRO A 176 -0.97 8.45 -1.66
C PRO A 176 -0.01 7.51 -0.94
N ALA A 177 0.88 6.86 -1.68
CA ALA A 177 2.00 6.12 -1.14
C ALA A 177 2.73 6.94 -0.06
N GLY A 178 3.08 6.32 1.05
CA GLY A 178 3.72 6.99 2.19
C GLY A 178 2.78 7.80 3.09
N GLN A 179 1.47 7.87 2.78
CA GLN A 179 0.45 8.54 3.61
C GLN A 179 -0.53 7.52 4.17
N THR A 180 -1.24 7.91 5.23
CA THR A 180 -2.22 7.03 5.88
C THR A 180 -3.65 7.58 5.89
N THR A 181 -3.88 8.82 5.47
CA THR A 181 -5.20 9.45 5.58
C THR A 181 -5.47 10.46 4.47
N VAL A 182 -6.71 10.46 3.99
CA VAL A 182 -7.29 11.49 3.13
C VAL A 182 -8.70 11.82 3.65
N ASN A 183 -9.23 12.98 3.30
CA ASN A 183 -10.56 13.41 3.72
C ASN A 183 -11.56 13.43 2.56
N VAL A 184 -12.81 13.06 2.88
CA VAL A 184 -13.97 13.27 2.03
C VAL A 184 -14.84 14.36 2.65
N THR A 185 -15.38 15.28 1.85
CA THR A 185 -16.36 16.27 2.29
C THR A 185 -17.72 15.93 1.74
N VAL A 186 -18.75 16.01 2.61
CA VAL A 186 -20.16 15.83 2.23
C VAL A 186 -20.91 17.10 2.64
N PRO A 187 -21.66 17.75 1.72
CA PRO A 187 -22.47 18.90 2.07
C PRO A 187 -23.63 18.50 3.01
N ILE A 188 -23.78 19.25 4.08
CA ILE A 188 -24.90 19.16 5.03
C ILE A 188 -25.85 20.31 4.74
N LEU A 189 -27.14 20.03 4.80
CA LEU A 189 -28.19 21.00 4.50
C LEU A 189 -28.81 21.48 5.80
N GLU A 190 -28.99 22.78 5.90
CA GLU A 190 -29.61 23.49 7.03
C GLU A 190 -31.06 23.75 6.74
N ASP A 191 -31.94 23.60 7.73
CA ASP A 191 -33.31 24.08 7.63
C ASP A 191 -33.76 24.81 8.93
N THR A 192 -35.00 24.76 9.34
CA THR A 192 -35.53 25.43 10.53
C THR A 192 -36.55 24.57 11.28
N ILE A 193 -36.45 23.27 11.11
CA ILE A 193 -37.34 22.28 11.68
C ILE A 193 -36.63 21.58 12.84
N ASP A 194 -37.20 21.61 14.04
CA ASP A 194 -36.70 20.83 15.19
C ASP A 194 -36.82 19.32 14.90
N GLU A 195 -35.68 18.64 14.80
CA GLU A 195 -35.59 17.25 14.41
C GLU A 195 -34.73 16.44 15.40
N PRO A 196 -34.95 15.12 15.51
CA PRO A 196 -34.05 14.26 16.25
C PRO A 196 -32.72 14.09 15.47
N ALA A 197 -31.62 13.77 16.18
CA ALA A 197 -30.37 13.47 15.53
C ALA A 197 -30.51 12.31 14.52
N GLU A 198 -29.98 12.49 13.34
CA GLU A 198 -30.13 11.62 12.19
C GLU A 198 -28.80 11.07 11.69
N THR A 199 -28.82 10.01 10.88
CA THR A 199 -27.59 9.37 10.40
C THR A 199 -27.67 9.02 8.92
N PHE A 200 -26.50 9.10 8.26
CA PHE A 200 -26.24 8.48 6.96
C PHE A 200 -24.91 7.74 6.98
N THR A 201 -24.65 6.88 6.01
CA THR A 201 -23.38 6.16 5.89
C THR A 201 -22.54 6.66 4.74
N VAL A 202 -21.23 6.62 4.96
CA VAL A 202 -20.21 6.81 3.92
C VAL A 202 -19.58 5.46 3.67
N ASN A 203 -19.72 4.95 2.45
CA ASN A 203 -19.29 3.61 2.06
C ASN A 203 -18.14 3.72 1.07
N GLY A 204 -17.09 2.95 1.30
CA GLY A 204 -15.93 2.85 0.43
C GLY A 204 -15.93 1.54 -0.36
N THR A 205 -15.33 1.56 -1.54
CA THR A 205 -14.93 0.36 -2.28
C THR A 205 -13.51 0.58 -2.77
N VAL A 206 -12.58 -0.19 -2.25
CA VAL A 206 -11.17 -0.12 -2.67
C VAL A 206 -11.04 -0.71 -4.08
N THR A 207 -10.47 0.06 -4.99
CA THR A 207 -10.31 -0.32 -6.41
C THR A 207 -8.86 -0.56 -6.80
N SER A 208 -7.91 -0.03 -6.02
CA SER A 208 -6.47 -0.20 -6.19
C SER A 208 -5.78 -0.02 -4.85
N GLY A 209 -4.66 -0.67 -4.68
CA GLY A 209 -3.88 -0.66 -3.45
C GLY A 209 -3.82 -2.04 -2.81
N ASN A 210 -3.02 -2.15 -1.75
CA ASN A 210 -2.87 -3.37 -0.96
C ASN A 210 -3.54 -3.19 0.40
N THR A 211 -4.80 -3.62 0.53
CA THR A 211 -5.54 -3.55 1.80
C THR A 211 -6.40 -4.78 2.02
N ILE A 212 -6.51 -5.26 3.27
CA ILE A 212 -7.38 -6.39 3.63
C ILE A 212 -8.85 -6.00 3.79
N ASN A 213 -9.19 -4.75 4.09
CA ASN A 213 -10.58 -4.28 4.11
C ASN A 213 -10.88 -3.52 2.81
N THR A 214 -11.57 -4.16 1.88
CA THR A 214 -11.91 -3.59 0.58
C THR A 214 -13.24 -2.82 0.55
N ASN A 215 -14.03 -2.86 1.62
CA ASN A 215 -15.34 -2.20 1.74
C ASN A 215 -15.50 -1.50 3.10
N PRO A 216 -14.66 -0.48 3.42
CA PRO A 216 -14.80 0.26 4.67
C PRO A 216 -16.08 1.08 4.69
N THR A 217 -16.67 1.25 5.88
CA THR A 217 -17.85 2.08 6.10
C THR A 217 -17.68 2.96 7.32
N GLY A 218 -18.24 4.17 7.29
CA GLY A 218 -18.34 5.10 8.40
C GLY A 218 -19.75 5.66 8.52
N THR A 219 -20.13 6.10 9.71
CA THR A 219 -21.42 6.73 9.98
C THR A 219 -21.24 8.20 10.29
N VAL A 220 -22.02 9.05 9.65
CA VAL A 220 -22.16 10.46 10.00
C VAL A 220 -23.47 10.65 10.75
N THR A 221 -23.39 11.32 11.91
CA THR A 221 -24.55 11.73 12.69
C THR A 221 -24.72 13.24 12.54
N ILE A 222 -25.88 13.68 12.09
CA ILE A 222 -26.28 15.10 12.02
C ILE A 222 -27.07 15.41 13.29
N THR A 223 -26.72 16.49 13.96
CA THR A 223 -27.44 16.99 15.13
C THR A 223 -28.13 18.30 14.79
N ASP A 224 -29.38 18.40 15.24
CA ASP A 224 -30.23 19.57 15.10
C ASP A 224 -29.73 20.78 15.90
N ASN A 225 -29.99 21.97 15.41
CA ASN A 225 -29.69 23.26 16.07
C ASN A 225 -30.91 24.17 16.18
N ASP A 226 -32.09 23.69 15.80
CA ASP A 226 -33.30 24.47 15.80
C ASP A 226 -34.02 24.46 17.16
N ALA A 227 -34.94 25.39 17.32
CA ALA A 227 -35.64 25.58 18.57
C ALA A 227 -36.81 24.59 18.72
N THR A 228 -36.78 23.83 19.78
CA THR A 228 -37.90 22.93 20.12
C THR A 228 -39.24 23.67 20.17
N PRO A 229 -40.29 23.24 19.47
CA PRO A 229 -41.59 23.87 19.44
C PRO A 229 -42.23 23.98 20.82
N VAL A 230 -42.77 25.15 21.13
CA VAL A 230 -43.49 25.42 22.38
C VAL A 230 -44.98 25.47 22.09
N ALA A 231 -45.70 24.51 22.65
CA ALA A 231 -47.17 24.56 22.59
C ALA A 231 -47.72 25.63 23.53
N THR A 232 -48.56 26.49 23.02
CA THR A 232 -49.23 27.56 23.79
C THR A 232 -50.74 27.42 23.67
N ILE A 233 -51.44 27.67 24.79
CA ILE A 233 -52.90 27.77 24.80
C ILE A 233 -53.24 29.26 25.05
N GLY A 234 -53.90 29.86 24.09
CA GLY A 234 -54.35 31.26 24.20
C GLY A 234 -55.45 31.42 25.25
N ASN A 235 -55.40 32.56 25.95
CA ASN A 235 -56.49 32.93 26.84
C ASN A 235 -57.67 33.48 26.02
N VAL A 236 -58.83 32.94 26.25
CA VAL A 236 -60.06 33.39 25.60
C VAL A 236 -61.02 33.98 26.67
N THR A 237 -61.51 35.16 26.39
CA THR A 237 -62.59 35.79 27.20
C THR A 237 -63.89 35.64 26.42
N ILE A 238 -64.90 35.11 27.08
CA ILE A 238 -66.21 34.85 26.48
C ILE A 238 -67.28 35.52 27.35
N ASN A 239 -68.28 36.08 26.71
CA ASN A 239 -69.44 36.55 27.43
C ASN A 239 -70.32 35.39 27.88
N GLU A 240 -70.90 35.52 29.08
CA GLU A 240 -71.90 34.63 29.59
C GLU A 240 -73.04 34.46 28.56
N GLY A 241 -73.42 33.25 28.21
CA GLY A 241 -74.44 32.94 27.21
C GLY A 241 -73.97 32.74 25.76
N ALA A 242 -72.68 32.78 25.46
CA ALA A 242 -72.13 32.54 24.11
C ALA A 242 -72.13 31.06 23.68
N GLY A 243 -72.34 30.11 24.58
CA GLY A 243 -72.60 28.69 24.34
C GLY A 243 -71.29 27.84 24.11
N THR A 244 -70.34 28.17 23.24
CA THR A 244 -69.10 27.44 22.98
C THR A 244 -67.91 28.34 22.78
N VAL A 245 -66.72 27.89 23.23
CA VAL A 245 -65.42 28.48 22.93
C VAL A 245 -64.74 27.59 21.90
N THR A 246 -64.33 28.10 20.72
CA THR A 246 -63.60 27.41 19.67
C THR A 246 -62.20 28.00 19.55
#